data_e0ad54ddf81615fa5783beadd6f6ca6c
#
_entry.id   e0ad54ddf81615fa5783beadd6f6ca6c
#
_cell.length_a   1.000
_cell.length_b   1.000
_cell.length_c   1.000
_cell.angle_alpha   90.00
_cell.angle_beta   90.00
_cell.angle_gamma   90.00
#
_symmetry.space_group_name_H-M   'P 1'
#
loop_
_entity.id
_entity.type
_entity.pdbx_description
1 polymer ?
#
loop_
_entity_poly.entity_id
_entity_poly.type
_entity_poly.pdbx_seq_one_letter_code
_entity_poly.pdbx_strand_id
1 'polypeptide(L)'
;MDQVRTIEAGALPARFARGWHCLGLAAAFRDGGPHAVAAFGTKLVVFADSSGALHVLDAYCRHMGGDLSQGTVKGDAIACPFHDWRWGGDGRCAGIPYARRVPVAARTRAWRTLERNGHLFVWNDPEGNAPPDDVTIPFIEGASSDEWTSWTWDSILVEGANCREVIDNVVDMAHFFYIHFAFPTFFKNVFEGHIASQYLQTRSRPDVGGASNYSAGDDGQTTLRSEASYYGPAYMIDYLWHDYHGMGIESVLINCHYPVTPTSFLLQWGAIVRQPPGLSDAQAGRVAAKFADFVGLGFQQDVEIWLHKTRIDNPLLCAEDGPVYQVRRWYEQFYRDVADVEPDMTARFEFEIDTTRAVAGWEAEVAANLARGLASRGGLGGSSPPASSADVG
;
A
#
# COMPACT_ATOMS: atom_id res chain seq x y z
N MET A 1 23.77 33.89 -19.49
CA MET A 1 22.34 33.56 -19.15
C MET A 1 22.34 32.15 -18.68
N ASP A 2 22.08 31.94 -17.41
CA ASP A 2 21.95 30.59 -16.87
C ASP A 2 20.73 29.94 -17.53
N GLN A 3 20.97 28.84 -18.25
CA GLN A 3 19.86 28.10 -18.89
C GLN A 3 19.04 27.44 -17.78
N VAL A 4 17.75 27.75 -17.76
CA VAL A 4 16.80 27.03 -16.89
C VAL A 4 16.78 25.56 -17.33
N ARG A 5 16.99 24.64 -16.38
CA ARG A 5 16.94 23.21 -16.65
C ARG A 5 15.52 22.79 -17.05
N THR A 6 15.39 22.13 -18.17
CA THR A 6 14.10 21.64 -18.65
C THR A 6 13.62 20.49 -17.78
N ILE A 7 12.33 20.47 -17.45
CA ILE A 7 11.69 19.33 -16.78
C ILE A 7 11.69 18.14 -17.75
N GLU A 8 12.22 17.02 -17.29
CA GLU A 8 12.12 15.74 -17.95
C GLU A 8 11.05 14.92 -17.24
N ALA A 9 10.01 14.56 -17.98
CA ALA A 9 8.96 13.67 -17.50
C ALA A 9 9.01 12.38 -18.31
N GLY A 10 9.37 11.29 -17.68
CA GLY A 10 9.45 9.98 -18.32
C GLY A 10 8.08 9.42 -18.70
N ALA A 11 8.06 8.54 -19.67
CA ALA A 11 6.87 7.78 -20.02
C ALA A 11 6.42 6.90 -18.85
N LEU A 12 5.13 6.57 -18.84
CA LEU A 12 4.61 5.55 -17.92
C LEU A 12 5.30 4.20 -18.20
N PRO A 13 5.51 3.37 -17.18
CA PRO A 13 6.03 2.03 -17.38
C PRO A 13 5.17 1.24 -18.38
N ALA A 14 5.83 0.54 -19.31
CA ALA A 14 5.14 -0.26 -20.33
C ALA A 14 4.51 -1.55 -19.76
N ARG A 15 4.81 -1.88 -18.52
CA ARG A 15 4.34 -3.08 -17.81
C ARG A 15 4.00 -2.75 -16.36
N PHE A 16 3.29 -3.66 -15.69
CA PHE A 16 3.06 -3.62 -14.25
C PHE A 16 4.25 -4.23 -13.50
N ALA A 17 4.50 -3.73 -12.30
CA ALA A 17 5.63 -4.15 -11.48
C ALA A 17 5.60 -5.65 -11.18
N ARG A 18 6.75 -6.31 -11.29
CA ARG A 18 6.95 -7.69 -10.85
C ARG A 18 7.04 -7.73 -9.32
N GLY A 19 6.23 -8.57 -8.70
CA GLY A 19 6.26 -8.75 -7.24
C GLY A 19 4.93 -9.24 -6.67
N TRP A 20 4.90 -9.37 -5.36
CA TRP A 20 3.69 -9.64 -4.61
C TRP A 20 2.84 -8.36 -4.48
N HIS A 21 1.55 -8.49 -4.77
CA HIS A 21 0.56 -7.44 -4.62
C HIS A 21 -0.57 -7.94 -3.72
N CYS A 22 -0.86 -7.20 -2.65
CA CYS A 22 -1.94 -7.51 -1.71
C CYS A 22 -3.30 -7.14 -2.32
N LEU A 23 -4.22 -8.11 -2.38
CA LEU A 23 -5.60 -7.86 -2.86
C LEU A 23 -6.55 -7.45 -1.72
N GLY A 24 -6.14 -7.60 -0.47
CA GLY A 24 -6.94 -7.26 0.71
C GLY A 24 -6.95 -8.35 1.78
N LEU A 25 -7.86 -8.22 2.73
CA LEU A 25 -8.05 -9.22 3.78
C LEU A 25 -8.55 -10.54 3.20
N ALA A 26 -7.84 -11.64 3.48
CA ALA A 26 -8.20 -12.97 3.00
C ALA A 26 -9.61 -13.40 3.45
N ALA A 27 -10.04 -12.99 4.64
CA ALA A 27 -11.37 -13.28 5.18
C ALA A 27 -12.51 -12.69 4.33
N ALA A 28 -12.26 -11.56 3.67
CA ALA A 28 -13.26 -10.91 2.82
C ALA A 28 -13.64 -11.72 1.55
N PHE A 29 -12.80 -12.70 1.19
CA PHE A 29 -13.02 -13.56 0.02
C PHE A 29 -13.58 -14.95 0.38
N ARG A 30 -14.04 -15.16 1.64
CA ARG A 30 -14.51 -16.46 2.14
C ARG A 30 -16.00 -16.50 2.51
N ASP A 31 -16.79 -15.64 1.89
CA ASP A 31 -18.26 -15.60 2.08
C ASP A 31 -19.02 -16.64 1.25
N GLY A 32 -18.30 -17.49 0.49
CA GLY A 32 -18.84 -18.54 -0.35
C GLY A 32 -19.16 -18.12 -1.78
N GLY A 33 -19.01 -16.84 -2.13
CA GLY A 33 -19.17 -16.30 -3.48
C GLY A 33 -17.83 -16.04 -4.21
N PRO A 34 -17.87 -15.79 -5.52
CA PRO A 34 -16.74 -15.29 -6.27
C PRO A 34 -16.68 -13.76 -6.20
N HIS A 35 -15.46 -13.21 -6.11
CA HIS A 35 -15.21 -11.79 -6.01
C HIS A 35 -14.46 -11.26 -7.24
N ALA A 36 -14.95 -10.17 -7.82
CA ALA A 36 -14.25 -9.47 -8.90
C ALA A 36 -13.16 -8.56 -8.35
N VAL A 37 -11.97 -8.60 -8.94
CA VAL A 37 -10.89 -7.67 -8.66
C VAL A 37 -10.36 -7.10 -9.98
N ALA A 38 -10.47 -5.80 -10.16
CA ALA A 38 -9.85 -5.10 -11.30
C ALA A 38 -8.39 -4.82 -10.97
N ALA A 39 -7.46 -5.49 -11.63
CA ALA A 39 -6.02 -5.33 -11.41
C ALA A 39 -5.23 -5.62 -12.68
N PHE A 40 -4.05 -5.02 -12.81
CA PHE A 40 -3.11 -5.28 -13.91
C PHE A 40 -3.71 -5.13 -15.31
N GLY A 41 -4.60 -4.14 -15.49
CA GLY A 41 -5.28 -3.88 -16.77
C GLY A 41 -6.30 -4.95 -17.18
N THR A 42 -6.68 -5.85 -16.28
CA THR A 42 -7.64 -6.93 -16.51
C THR A 42 -8.60 -7.10 -15.33
N LYS A 43 -9.50 -8.04 -15.43
CA LYS A 43 -10.35 -8.48 -14.33
C LYS A 43 -9.92 -9.85 -13.85
N LEU A 44 -9.74 -9.98 -12.56
CA LEU A 44 -9.49 -11.23 -11.85
C LEU A 44 -10.77 -11.68 -11.14
N VAL A 45 -10.85 -12.96 -10.84
CA VAL A 45 -11.86 -13.52 -9.93
C VAL A 45 -11.17 -14.26 -8.80
N VAL A 46 -11.55 -13.95 -7.58
CA VAL A 46 -11.12 -14.62 -6.35
C VAL A 46 -12.27 -15.49 -5.85
N PHE A 47 -11.99 -16.72 -5.46
CA PHE A 47 -12.95 -17.61 -4.81
C PHE A 47 -12.26 -18.55 -3.82
N ALA A 48 -13.01 -18.99 -2.82
CA ALA A 48 -12.59 -20.03 -1.90
C ALA A 48 -13.12 -21.40 -2.37
N ASP A 49 -12.27 -22.44 -2.34
CA ASP A 49 -12.71 -23.82 -2.56
C ASP A 49 -13.36 -24.43 -1.29
N SER A 50 -13.78 -25.68 -1.36
CA SER A 50 -14.44 -26.38 -0.25
C SER A 50 -13.55 -26.55 0.99
N SER A 51 -12.24 -26.44 0.87
CA SER A 51 -11.29 -26.44 1.98
C SER A 51 -11.05 -25.04 2.58
N GLY A 52 -11.56 -23.99 1.92
CA GLY A 52 -11.31 -22.59 2.27
C GLY A 52 -10.04 -22.03 1.65
N ALA A 53 -9.32 -22.77 0.80
CA ALA A 53 -8.17 -22.24 0.09
C ALA A 53 -8.60 -21.22 -0.97
N LEU A 54 -7.87 -20.09 -1.03
CA LEU A 54 -8.19 -18.99 -1.95
C LEU A 54 -7.47 -19.18 -3.29
N HIS A 55 -8.21 -19.03 -4.35
CA HIS A 55 -7.74 -19.12 -5.72
C HIS A 55 -8.03 -17.84 -6.48
N VAL A 56 -7.13 -17.47 -7.38
CA VAL A 56 -7.26 -16.29 -8.25
C VAL A 56 -7.08 -16.70 -9.71
N LEU A 57 -8.07 -16.42 -10.53
CA LEU A 57 -8.05 -16.72 -11.97
C LEU A 57 -8.30 -15.43 -12.77
N ASP A 58 -7.95 -15.46 -14.07
CA ASP A 58 -8.52 -14.49 -15.02
C ASP A 58 -10.04 -14.65 -15.04
N ALA A 59 -10.79 -13.54 -14.94
CA ALA A 59 -12.23 -13.57 -14.71
C ALA A 59 -13.05 -14.02 -15.92
N TYR A 60 -12.50 -13.98 -17.14
CA TYR A 60 -13.27 -14.30 -18.34
C TYR A 60 -13.12 -15.77 -18.75
N CYS A 61 -14.24 -16.48 -18.73
CA CYS A 61 -14.32 -17.89 -19.12
C CYS A 61 -13.81 -18.10 -20.56
N ARG A 62 -12.86 -19.01 -20.72
CA ARG A 62 -12.20 -19.30 -22.00
C ARG A 62 -13.11 -19.91 -23.06
N HIS A 63 -14.34 -20.32 -22.68
CA HIS A 63 -15.32 -20.83 -23.63
C HIS A 63 -15.84 -19.70 -24.54
N MET A 64 -16.58 -18.74 -23.99
CA MET A 64 -17.23 -17.65 -24.73
C MET A 64 -17.24 -16.34 -23.94
N GLY A 65 -16.26 -16.10 -23.05
CA GLY A 65 -16.06 -14.83 -22.37
C GLY A 65 -17.03 -14.53 -21.22
N GLY A 66 -17.80 -15.52 -20.73
CA GLY A 66 -18.64 -15.30 -19.56
C GLY A 66 -17.83 -14.85 -18.34
N ASP A 67 -18.34 -13.88 -17.59
CA ASP A 67 -17.68 -13.34 -16.41
C ASP A 67 -17.82 -14.31 -15.22
N LEU A 68 -16.72 -14.92 -14.79
CA LEU A 68 -16.70 -15.88 -13.69
C LEU A 68 -17.06 -15.24 -12.35
N SER A 69 -16.83 -13.94 -12.17
CA SER A 69 -17.22 -13.24 -10.94
C SER A 69 -18.74 -13.12 -10.76
N GLN A 70 -19.51 -13.38 -11.82
CA GLN A 70 -20.98 -13.48 -11.78
C GLN A 70 -21.46 -14.93 -11.69
N GLY A 71 -20.51 -15.86 -11.54
CA GLY A 71 -20.79 -17.30 -11.45
C GLY A 71 -21.10 -17.77 -10.04
N THR A 72 -20.90 -19.07 -9.83
CA THR A 72 -21.09 -19.71 -8.52
C THR A 72 -19.95 -20.66 -8.20
N VAL A 73 -19.55 -20.71 -6.95
CA VAL A 73 -18.59 -21.72 -6.48
C VAL A 73 -19.31 -23.06 -6.31
N LYS A 74 -18.78 -24.12 -6.92
CA LYS A 74 -19.32 -25.48 -6.85
C LYS A 74 -18.20 -26.46 -6.42
N GLY A 75 -18.11 -26.73 -5.13
CA GLY A 75 -17.03 -27.51 -4.55
C GLY A 75 -15.70 -26.77 -4.71
N ASP A 76 -14.74 -27.38 -5.39
CA ASP A 76 -13.39 -26.82 -5.59
C ASP A 76 -13.25 -26.02 -6.90
N ALA A 77 -14.35 -25.67 -7.53
CA ALA A 77 -14.35 -24.99 -8.83
C ALA A 77 -15.36 -23.85 -8.89
N ILE A 78 -15.02 -22.85 -9.70
CA ILE A 78 -15.94 -21.78 -10.06
C ILE A 78 -16.67 -22.13 -11.38
N ALA A 79 -17.99 -22.04 -11.38
CA ALA A 79 -18.85 -22.33 -12.51
C ALA A 79 -19.24 -21.05 -13.25
N CYS A 80 -18.98 -21.02 -14.56
CA CYS A 80 -19.34 -19.91 -15.43
C CYS A 80 -20.88 -19.75 -15.50
N PRO A 81 -21.41 -18.53 -15.31
CA PRO A 81 -22.85 -18.30 -15.32
C PRO A 81 -23.49 -18.53 -16.71
N PHE A 82 -22.68 -18.55 -17.79
CA PHE A 82 -23.19 -18.66 -19.15
C PHE A 82 -23.51 -20.10 -19.54
N HIS A 83 -22.57 -21.07 -19.33
CA HIS A 83 -22.74 -22.46 -19.75
C HIS A 83 -22.23 -23.48 -18.72
N ASP A 84 -22.06 -23.08 -17.46
CA ASP A 84 -21.63 -23.94 -16.34
C ASP A 84 -20.29 -24.68 -16.58
N TRP A 85 -19.39 -24.11 -17.40
CA TRP A 85 -18.02 -24.60 -17.45
C TRP A 85 -17.38 -24.34 -16.09
N ARG A 86 -16.80 -25.35 -15.48
CA ARG A 86 -16.26 -25.32 -14.11
C ARG A 86 -14.74 -25.25 -14.16
N TRP A 87 -14.20 -24.24 -13.52
CA TRP A 87 -12.76 -23.94 -13.51
C TRP A 87 -12.19 -24.18 -12.13
N GLY A 88 -11.24 -25.13 -12.01
CA GLY A 88 -10.52 -25.37 -10.76
C GLY A 88 -9.53 -24.26 -10.44
N GLY A 89 -9.06 -24.20 -9.19
CA GLY A 89 -8.10 -23.23 -8.73
C GLY A 89 -6.76 -23.24 -9.47
N ASP A 90 -6.42 -24.35 -10.14
CA ASP A 90 -5.27 -24.49 -11.01
C ASP A 90 -5.46 -23.94 -12.45
N GLY A 91 -6.63 -23.35 -12.72
CA GLY A 91 -7.03 -22.82 -14.02
C GLY A 91 -7.45 -23.85 -15.05
N ARG A 92 -7.48 -25.13 -14.72
CA ARG A 92 -7.98 -26.17 -15.63
C ARG A 92 -9.52 -26.26 -15.55
N CYS A 93 -10.13 -26.56 -16.68
CA CYS A 93 -11.55 -26.89 -16.68
C CYS A 93 -11.77 -28.24 -16.00
N ALA A 94 -12.44 -28.24 -14.84
CA ALA A 94 -12.75 -29.42 -14.05
C ALA A 94 -13.98 -30.20 -14.57
N GLY A 95 -14.84 -29.55 -15.38
CA GLY A 95 -16.01 -30.21 -15.92
C GLY A 95 -16.88 -29.31 -16.78
N ILE A 96 -17.62 -29.97 -17.68
CA ILE A 96 -18.62 -29.35 -18.56
C ILE A 96 -19.84 -30.23 -18.49
N PRO A 97 -20.97 -29.81 -17.87
CA PRO A 97 -22.08 -30.69 -17.55
C PRO A 97 -22.74 -31.38 -18.76
N TYR A 98 -22.72 -30.74 -19.92
CA TYR A 98 -23.35 -31.23 -21.15
C TYR A 98 -22.36 -31.90 -22.13
N ALA A 99 -21.05 -31.94 -21.78
CA ALA A 99 -20.04 -32.51 -22.67
C ALA A 99 -19.56 -33.89 -22.18
N ARG A 100 -19.30 -34.81 -23.13
CA ARG A 100 -18.74 -36.12 -22.80
C ARG A 100 -17.29 -36.08 -22.28
N ARG A 101 -16.55 -35.03 -22.65
CA ARG A 101 -15.16 -34.81 -22.23
C ARG A 101 -14.80 -33.35 -22.30
N VAL A 102 -13.89 -32.94 -21.43
CA VAL A 102 -13.29 -31.60 -21.40
C VAL A 102 -12.21 -31.49 -22.48
N PRO A 103 -12.20 -30.44 -23.31
CA PRO A 103 -11.09 -30.19 -24.24
C PRO A 103 -9.75 -30.06 -23.52
N VAL A 104 -8.67 -30.66 -24.05
CA VAL A 104 -7.33 -30.62 -23.44
C VAL A 104 -6.81 -29.20 -23.28
N ALA A 105 -7.17 -28.30 -24.22
CA ALA A 105 -6.77 -26.88 -24.18
C ALA A 105 -7.66 -26.00 -23.27
N ALA A 106 -8.63 -26.58 -22.55
CA ALA A 106 -9.51 -25.82 -21.67
C ALA A 106 -8.77 -25.40 -20.39
N ARG A 107 -8.04 -24.28 -20.49
CA ARG A 107 -7.27 -23.67 -19.41
C ARG A 107 -7.46 -22.15 -19.40
N THR A 108 -7.61 -21.57 -18.22
CA THR A 108 -7.48 -20.14 -17.96
C THR A 108 -6.21 -19.88 -17.14
N ARG A 109 -5.78 -18.63 -17.06
CA ARG A 109 -4.63 -18.27 -16.20
C ARG A 109 -5.04 -18.41 -14.74
N ALA A 110 -4.28 -19.18 -13.99
CA ALA A 110 -4.28 -19.18 -12.53
C ALA A 110 -3.12 -18.33 -12.05
N TRP A 111 -3.40 -17.38 -11.19
CA TRP A 111 -2.42 -16.54 -10.56
C TRP A 111 -1.82 -17.27 -9.36
N ARG A 112 -0.51 -17.12 -9.15
CA ARG A 112 0.10 -17.62 -7.92
C ARG A 112 -0.36 -16.78 -6.75
N THR A 113 -0.81 -17.43 -5.71
CA THR A 113 -1.32 -16.80 -4.49
C THR A 113 -0.42 -17.08 -3.30
N LEU A 114 -0.41 -16.15 -2.37
CA LEU A 114 0.16 -16.31 -1.03
C LEU A 114 -0.85 -15.75 -0.03
N GLU A 115 -1.14 -16.51 1.01
CA GLU A 115 -1.85 -16.00 2.18
C GLU A 115 -0.85 -15.81 3.31
N ARG A 116 -0.74 -14.58 3.80
CA ARG A 116 0.19 -14.21 4.86
C ARG A 116 -0.40 -13.08 5.70
N ASN A 117 -0.27 -13.15 7.02
CA ASN A 117 -0.73 -12.12 7.97
C ASN A 117 -2.24 -11.82 7.86
N GLY A 118 -3.05 -12.77 7.38
CA GLY A 118 -4.47 -12.55 7.11
C GLY A 118 -4.78 -11.83 5.80
N HIS A 119 -3.78 -11.58 4.96
CA HIS A 119 -3.92 -10.94 3.65
C HIS A 119 -3.76 -11.96 2.52
N LEU A 120 -4.50 -11.72 1.41
CA LEU A 120 -4.35 -12.44 0.16
C LEU A 120 -3.46 -11.66 -0.79
N PHE A 121 -2.44 -12.31 -1.32
CA PHE A 121 -1.52 -11.75 -2.33
C PHE A 121 -1.62 -12.52 -3.64
N VAL A 122 -1.32 -11.81 -4.72
CA VAL A 122 -1.04 -12.38 -6.04
C VAL A 122 0.35 -12.00 -6.49
N TRP A 123 1.03 -12.93 -7.17
CA TRP A 123 2.29 -12.68 -7.82
C TRP A 123 2.07 -12.20 -9.25
N ASN A 124 2.51 -10.99 -9.55
CA ASN A 124 2.59 -10.50 -10.92
C ASN A 124 4.02 -10.64 -11.43
N ASP A 125 4.18 -11.30 -12.56
CA ASP A 125 5.42 -11.33 -13.31
C ASP A 125 5.10 -11.25 -14.80
N PRO A 126 5.52 -10.17 -15.50
CA PRO A 126 5.31 -10.02 -16.95
C PRO A 126 5.99 -11.10 -17.78
N GLU A 127 7.06 -11.73 -17.28
CA GLU A 127 7.76 -12.85 -17.93
C GLU A 127 7.12 -14.21 -17.59
N GLY A 128 6.21 -14.27 -16.61
CA GLY A 128 5.52 -15.49 -16.20
C GLY A 128 6.32 -16.38 -15.24
N ASN A 129 7.44 -15.90 -14.70
CA ASN A 129 8.26 -16.66 -13.76
C ASN A 129 7.57 -16.81 -12.39
N ALA A 130 7.95 -17.85 -11.66
CA ALA A 130 7.57 -18.00 -10.26
C ALA A 130 8.30 -16.96 -9.39
N PRO A 131 7.75 -16.60 -8.21
CA PRO A 131 8.50 -15.81 -7.24
C PRO A 131 9.78 -16.56 -6.84
N PRO A 132 10.92 -15.87 -6.75
CA PRO A 132 12.12 -16.43 -6.12
C PRO A 132 11.84 -16.79 -4.65
N ASP A 133 12.52 -17.80 -4.14
CA ASP A 133 12.30 -18.33 -2.78
C ASP A 133 12.59 -17.30 -1.67
N ASP A 134 13.49 -16.36 -1.94
CA ASP A 134 13.88 -15.26 -1.03
C ASP A 134 12.98 -14.04 -1.15
N VAL A 135 12.11 -13.94 -2.17
CA VAL A 135 11.16 -12.85 -2.36
C VAL A 135 9.83 -13.22 -1.70
N THR A 136 9.75 -13.01 -0.39
CA THR A 136 8.59 -13.38 0.42
C THR A 136 8.10 -12.21 1.26
N ILE A 137 6.84 -12.30 1.69
CA ILE A 137 6.26 -11.38 2.67
C ILE A 137 6.58 -11.92 4.06
N PRO A 138 7.22 -11.14 4.95
CA PRO A 138 7.55 -11.61 6.30
C PRO A 138 6.30 -11.83 7.14
N PHE A 139 6.45 -12.68 8.14
CA PHE A 139 5.41 -12.91 9.13
C PHE A 139 5.38 -11.76 10.14
N ILE A 140 4.19 -11.28 10.46
CA ILE A 140 3.93 -10.27 11.50
C ILE A 140 3.38 -11.02 12.71
N GLU A 141 4.15 -11.09 13.78
CA GLU A 141 3.76 -11.85 14.99
C GLU A 141 2.40 -11.39 15.53
N GLY A 142 2.16 -10.09 15.58
CA GLY A 142 0.90 -9.50 16.05
C GLY A 142 -0.32 -9.91 15.23
N ALA A 143 -0.16 -10.29 13.96
CA ALA A 143 -1.27 -10.64 13.07
C ALA A 143 -2.01 -11.94 13.46
N SER A 144 -1.43 -12.75 14.34
CA SER A 144 -2.01 -14.01 14.83
C SER A 144 -2.01 -14.13 16.36
N SER A 145 -1.78 -13.03 17.06
CA SER A 145 -1.69 -12.98 18.53
C SER A 145 -2.94 -12.37 19.14
N ASP A 146 -3.47 -13.02 20.18
CA ASP A 146 -4.60 -12.50 20.96
C ASP A 146 -4.24 -11.22 21.77
N GLU A 147 -2.96 -10.86 21.83
CA GLU A 147 -2.51 -9.60 22.45
C GLU A 147 -2.70 -8.38 21.51
N TRP A 148 -3.13 -8.62 20.29
CA TRP A 148 -3.32 -7.58 19.28
C TRP A 148 -4.78 -7.53 18.82
N THR A 149 -5.22 -6.37 18.36
CA THR A 149 -6.55 -6.23 17.75
C THR A 149 -6.61 -6.97 16.42
N SER A 150 -7.80 -7.24 15.94
CA SER A 150 -8.00 -7.62 14.54
C SER A 150 -7.58 -6.48 13.61
N TRP A 151 -7.23 -6.81 12.36
CA TRP A 151 -6.96 -5.82 11.33
C TRP A 151 -8.16 -4.89 11.12
N THR A 152 -7.91 -3.59 11.17
CA THR A 152 -8.76 -2.62 10.48
C THR A 152 -8.31 -2.56 9.02
N TRP A 153 -9.22 -2.27 8.10
CA TRP A 153 -8.85 -2.21 6.67
C TRP A 153 -9.70 -1.21 5.93
N ASP A 154 -9.05 -0.38 5.10
CA ASP A 154 -9.73 0.57 4.24
C ASP A 154 -8.96 0.73 2.92
N SER A 155 -9.57 1.40 1.94
CA SER A 155 -8.98 1.57 0.62
C SER A 155 -9.54 2.78 -0.12
N ILE A 156 -8.75 3.30 -1.06
CA ILE A 156 -9.17 4.35 -1.99
C ILE A 156 -8.67 4.02 -3.40
N LEU A 157 -9.55 4.16 -4.39
CA LEU A 157 -9.14 4.11 -5.79
C LEU A 157 -8.57 5.47 -6.19
N VAL A 158 -7.29 5.46 -6.56
CA VAL A 158 -6.58 6.65 -7.05
C VAL A 158 -6.58 6.61 -8.58
N GLU A 159 -7.24 7.59 -9.21
CA GLU A 159 -7.31 7.75 -10.65
C GLU A 159 -6.52 8.98 -11.11
N GLY A 160 -5.82 8.87 -12.23
CA GLY A 160 -5.00 9.94 -12.79
C GLY A 160 -3.52 9.90 -12.37
N ALA A 161 -3.12 8.95 -11.51
CA ALA A 161 -1.74 8.78 -11.07
C ALA A 161 -1.27 7.33 -11.27
N ASN A 162 0.04 7.15 -11.47
CA ASN A 162 0.67 5.83 -11.49
C ASN A 162 1.16 5.47 -10.08
N CYS A 163 1.02 4.21 -9.68
CA CYS A 163 1.42 3.74 -8.36
C CYS A 163 2.91 3.95 -8.02
N ARG A 164 3.78 4.17 -9.01
CA ARG A 164 5.19 4.52 -8.77
C ARG A 164 5.39 5.85 -8.02
N GLU A 165 4.34 6.70 -7.98
CA GLU A 165 4.42 7.98 -7.26
C GLU A 165 4.45 7.78 -5.73
N VAL A 166 3.89 6.67 -5.24
CA VAL A 166 3.86 6.30 -3.82
C VAL A 166 5.27 6.08 -3.26
N ILE A 167 6.19 5.57 -4.08
CA ILE A 167 7.52 5.17 -3.63
C ILE A 167 8.42 6.36 -3.28
N ASP A 168 8.24 7.51 -3.89
CA ASP A 168 9.03 8.69 -3.58
C ASP A 168 8.87 9.11 -2.09
N ASN A 169 7.69 8.84 -1.47
CA ASN A 169 7.44 9.14 -0.05
C ASN A 169 8.37 8.38 0.92
N VAL A 170 8.91 7.23 0.49
CA VAL A 170 9.86 6.45 1.34
C VAL A 170 11.11 7.23 1.70
N VAL A 171 11.51 8.18 0.87
CA VAL A 171 12.75 8.94 1.03
C VAL A 171 12.52 10.43 1.30
N ASP A 172 11.27 10.86 1.32
CA ASP A 172 10.94 12.28 1.53
C ASP A 172 10.71 12.56 3.02
N MET A 173 11.71 13.15 3.69
CA MET A 173 11.58 13.56 5.09
C MET A 173 10.68 14.80 5.24
N ALA A 174 10.79 15.74 4.32
CA ALA A 174 10.17 17.05 4.47
C ALA A 174 8.63 17.01 4.39
N HIS A 175 8.07 16.05 3.62
CA HIS A 175 6.61 15.92 3.53
C HIS A 175 5.97 15.59 4.90
N PHE A 176 6.66 14.89 5.79
CA PHE A 176 6.15 14.64 7.14
C PHE A 176 5.89 15.95 7.90
N PHE A 177 6.74 16.97 7.71
CA PHE A 177 6.54 18.26 8.36
C PHE A 177 5.42 19.08 7.70
N TYR A 178 5.39 19.14 6.37
CA TYR A 178 4.49 20.05 5.64
C TYR A 178 3.13 19.42 5.31
N ILE A 179 3.06 18.13 5.07
CA ILE A 179 1.83 17.43 4.67
C ILE A 179 1.18 16.75 5.87
N HIS A 180 1.96 16.01 6.67
CA HIS A 180 1.42 15.26 7.81
C HIS A 180 1.50 16.01 9.15
N PHE A 181 2.05 17.21 9.15
CA PHE A 181 2.16 18.06 10.33
C PHE A 181 2.90 17.41 11.51
N ALA A 182 3.78 16.46 11.24
CA ALA A 182 4.71 15.89 12.20
C ALA A 182 6.00 16.71 12.23
N PHE A 183 6.83 16.52 13.26
CA PHE A 183 8.13 17.15 13.36
C PHE A 183 9.24 16.08 13.29
N PRO A 184 9.84 15.81 12.10
CA PRO A 184 10.91 14.84 11.98
C PRO A 184 12.16 15.26 12.77
N THR A 185 12.74 14.31 13.49
CA THR A 185 13.98 14.51 14.25
C THR A 185 15.08 13.54 13.84
N PHE A 186 14.72 12.45 13.19
CA PHE A 186 15.63 11.45 12.63
C PHE A 186 15.03 10.87 11.36
N PHE A 187 15.85 10.65 10.33
CA PHE A 187 15.42 10.02 9.09
C PHE A 187 16.58 9.27 8.43
N LYS A 188 16.32 8.00 8.10
CA LYS A 188 17.32 7.12 7.49
C LYS A 188 16.66 6.15 6.53
N ASN A 189 17.32 5.86 5.41
CA ASN A 189 16.91 4.86 4.45
C ASN A 189 17.94 3.74 4.29
N VAL A 190 17.45 2.52 4.09
CA VAL A 190 18.28 1.35 3.74
C VAL A 190 17.57 0.58 2.64
N PHE A 191 18.24 0.37 1.51
CA PHE A 191 17.75 -0.47 0.42
C PHE A 191 18.67 -1.68 0.28
N GLU A 192 18.09 -2.86 0.08
CA GLU A 192 18.86 -4.09 -0.17
C GLU A 192 17.96 -5.14 -0.84
N GLY A 193 18.39 -5.68 -1.97
CA GLY A 193 17.60 -6.65 -2.72
C GLY A 193 16.23 -6.07 -3.11
N HIS A 194 15.17 -6.75 -2.72
CA HIS A 194 13.78 -6.32 -2.97
C HIS A 194 13.17 -5.51 -1.80
N ILE A 195 13.97 -5.10 -0.82
CA ILE A 195 13.51 -4.41 0.39
C ILE A 195 13.98 -2.95 0.38
N ALA A 196 13.08 -2.03 0.70
CA ALA A 196 13.40 -0.62 0.95
C ALA A 196 12.83 -0.19 2.30
N SER A 197 13.72 0.20 3.21
CA SER A 197 13.36 0.58 4.58
C SER A 197 13.54 2.06 4.82
N GLN A 198 12.62 2.62 5.60
CA GLN A 198 12.65 3.97 6.15
C GLN A 198 12.62 3.87 7.68
N TYR A 199 13.49 4.58 8.34
CA TYR A 199 13.51 4.75 9.79
C TYR A 199 13.25 6.22 10.09
N LEU A 200 12.18 6.49 10.82
CA LEU A 200 11.72 7.84 11.13
C LEU A 200 11.53 8.00 12.64
N GLN A 201 11.92 9.15 13.16
CA GLN A 201 11.45 9.62 14.46
C GLN A 201 10.83 10.99 14.30
N THR A 202 9.70 11.20 14.96
CA THR A 202 9.01 12.47 14.97
C THR A 202 8.59 12.85 16.39
N ARG A 203 8.31 14.13 16.58
CA ARG A 203 7.56 14.65 17.73
C ARG A 203 6.31 15.41 17.27
N SER A 204 5.39 15.63 18.18
CA SER A 204 4.19 16.44 17.90
C SER A 204 4.58 17.91 17.68
N ARG A 205 3.68 18.62 16.98
CA ARG A 205 3.83 20.06 16.68
C ARG A 205 2.80 20.86 17.44
N PRO A 206 3.21 21.82 18.30
CA PRO A 206 2.29 22.64 19.09
C PRO A 206 1.53 23.67 18.26
N ASP A 207 1.97 23.98 17.03
CA ASP A 207 1.38 24.99 16.16
C ASP A 207 0.25 24.49 15.24
N VAL A 208 -0.08 23.19 15.28
CA VAL A 208 -1.01 22.57 14.33
C VAL A 208 -2.35 22.12 14.93
N GLY A 209 -2.55 22.33 16.24
CA GLY A 209 -3.84 22.11 16.89
C GLY A 209 -4.41 20.70 16.79
N GLY A 210 -3.55 19.65 16.81
CA GLY A 210 -3.96 18.25 16.69
C GLY A 210 -4.21 17.78 15.27
N ALA A 211 -3.85 18.55 14.25
CA ALA A 211 -3.98 18.17 12.84
C ALA A 211 -2.87 17.18 12.36
N SER A 212 -1.88 16.85 13.20
CA SER A 212 -0.81 15.93 12.86
C SER A 212 -1.31 14.49 12.79
N ASN A 213 -1.00 13.80 11.71
CA ASN A 213 -1.31 12.38 11.51
C ASN A 213 -0.25 11.43 12.08
N TYR A 214 0.90 11.96 12.49
CA TYR A 214 2.04 11.17 12.97
C TYR A 214 2.36 11.38 14.45
N SER A 215 1.67 12.29 15.10
CA SER A 215 1.83 12.52 16.53
C SER A 215 0.54 13.08 17.12
N ALA A 216 -0.12 12.33 17.97
CA ALA A 216 -1.27 12.84 18.72
C ALA A 216 -0.77 13.79 19.82
N GLY A 217 -1.33 14.98 19.87
CA GLY A 217 -0.99 16.00 20.86
C GLY A 217 -0.41 17.28 20.26
N ASP A 218 -0.60 18.36 20.98
CA ASP A 218 -0.27 19.72 20.56
C ASP A 218 0.81 20.40 21.42
N ASP A 219 1.46 19.62 22.30
CA ASP A 219 2.45 20.16 23.27
C ASP A 219 3.91 19.91 22.89
N GLY A 220 4.19 19.22 21.78
CA GLY A 220 5.54 18.85 21.34
C GLY A 220 6.18 17.73 22.14
N GLN A 221 5.45 17.03 23.02
CA GLN A 221 5.97 15.98 23.89
C GLN A 221 5.67 14.56 23.40
N THR A 222 4.64 14.39 22.60
CA THR A 222 4.34 13.07 22.02
C THR A 222 5.36 12.74 20.94
N THR A 223 5.92 11.54 21.01
CA THR A 223 6.93 11.07 20.05
C THR A 223 6.43 9.81 19.32
N LEU A 224 6.94 9.62 18.12
CA LEU A 224 6.75 8.43 17.32
C LEU A 224 8.09 7.94 16.78
N ARG A 225 8.32 6.64 16.87
CA ARG A 225 9.33 5.91 16.09
C ARG A 225 8.62 5.02 15.08
N SER A 226 9.05 5.06 13.83
CA SER A 226 8.55 4.25 12.73
C SER A 226 9.71 3.50 12.08
N GLU A 227 9.47 2.21 11.78
CA GLU A 227 10.35 1.36 10.99
C GLU A 227 9.50 0.75 9.85
N ALA A 228 9.44 1.48 8.74
CA ALA A 228 8.65 1.12 7.57
C ALA A 228 9.51 0.43 6.53
N SER A 229 9.07 -0.74 6.03
CA SER A 229 9.80 -1.48 5.00
C SER A 229 8.87 -1.97 3.91
N TYR A 230 9.16 -1.59 2.66
CA TYR A 230 8.57 -2.23 1.50
C TYR A 230 9.22 -3.59 1.26
N TYR A 231 8.40 -4.60 1.06
CA TYR A 231 8.76 -5.96 0.66
C TYR A 231 8.29 -6.17 -0.78
N GLY A 232 9.13 -5.78 -1.73
CA GLY A 232 8.78 -5.71 -3.14
C GLY A 232 8.15 -4.35 -3.51
N PRO A 233 7.44 -4.29 -4.66
CA PRO A 233 7.02 -3.00 -5.23
C PRO A 233 5.82 -2.35 -4.56
N ALA A 234 5.06 -3.07 -3.71
CA ALA A 234 3.69 -2.66 -3.45
C ALA A 234 3.14 -3.01 -2.05
N TYR A 235 3.96 -3.53 -1.15
CA TYR A 235 3.51 -3.91 0.18
C TYR A 235 4.52 -3.45 1.24
N MET A 236 4.09 -2.53 2.09
CA MET A 236 4.89 -1.97 3.18
C MET A 236 4.33 -2.43 4.51
N ILE A 237 5.22 -2.83 5.40
CA ILE A 237 4.95 -3.05 6.82
C ILE A 237 5.65 -1.93 7.57
N ASP A 238 4.92 -1.22 8.42
CA ASP A 238 5.44 -0.17 9.27
C ASP A 238 5.18 -0.51 10.75
N TYR A 239 6.25 -0.71 11.49
CA TYR A 239 6.20 -0.88 12.94
C TYR A 239 6.28 0.48 13.61
N LEU A 240 5.27 0.79 14.44
CA LEU A 240 5.09 2.10 15.04
C LEU A 240 5.08 2.00 16.58
N TRP A 241 5.88 2.83 17.21
CA TRP A 241 5.94 2.99 18.66
C TRP A 241 5.65 4.45 18.99
N HIS A 242 4.45 4.68 19.52
CA HIS A 242 4.05 5.99 20.03
C HIS A 242 4.35 6.08 21.52
N ASP A 243 4.93 7.19 21.95
CA ASP A 243 4.94 7.58 23.36
C ASP A 243 3.98 8.78 23.51
N TYR A 244 2.88 8.52 24.19
CA TYR A 244 1.87 9.51 24.49
C TYR A 244 1.92 9.83 25.98
N HIS A 245 2.73 10.82 26.39
CA HIS A 245 2.97 11.21 27.78
C HIS A 245 3.38 10.06 28.70
N GLY A 246 4.27 9.19 28.24
CA GLY A 246 4.75 8.02 28.98
C GLY A 246 3.85 6.78 28.84
N MET A 247 2.78 6.87 28.05
CA MET A 247 2.00 5.72 27.67
C MET A 247 2.45 5.23 26.28
N GLY A 248 3.17 4.11 26.27
CA GLY A 248 3.60 3.47 25.04
C GLY A 248 2.45 2.75 24.34
N ILE A 249 2.30 2.99 23.03
CA ILE A 249 1.37 2.28 22.16
C ILE A 249 2.16 1.68 21.00
N GLU A 250 2.06 0.36 20.85
CA GLU A 250 2.64 -0.37 19.72
C GLU A 250 1.56 -0.66 18.67
N SER A 251 1.87 -0.40 17.42
CA SER A 251 0.99 -0.73 16.30
C SER A 251 1.78 -1.18 15.09
N VAL A 252 1.12 -1.94 14.22
CA VAL A 252 1.62 -2.29 12.89
C VAL A 252 0.66 -1.73 11.87
N LEU A 253 1.17 -0.93 10.97
CA LEU A 253 0.46 -0.38 9.84
C LEU A 253 0.89 -1.11 8.57
N ILE A 254 -0.08 -1.51 7.76
CA ILE A 254 0.15 -1.91 6.38
C ILE A 254 -0.24 -0.77 5.47
N ASN A 255 0.65 -0.44 4.54
CA ASN A 255 0.37 0.36 3.37
C ASN A 255 0.68 -0.49 2.14
N CYS A 256 -0.32 -0.70 1.30
CA CYS A 256 -0.12 -1.50 0.10
C CYS A 256 -0.98 -0.99 -1.06
N HIS A 257 -0.59 -1.38 -2.25
CA HIS A 257 -1.35 -1.01 -3.44
C HIS A 257 -1.22 -2.06 -4.53
N TYR A 258 -2.15 -2.04 -5.47
CA TYR A 258 -1.99 -2.75 -6.74
C TYR A 258 -2.50 -1.89 -7.90
N PRO A 259 -1.83 -1.94 -9.07
CA PRO A 259 -2.25 -1.18 -10.23
C PRO A 259 -3.56 -1.74 -10.79
N VAL A 260 -4.53 -0.86 -11.09
CA VAL A 260 -5.75 -1.19 -11.81
C VAL A 260 -5.52 -0.99 -13.30
N THR A 261 -5.01 0.19 -13.68
CA THR A 261 -4.56 0.54 -15.03
C THR A 261 -3.17 1.20 -14.93
N PRO A 262 -2.52 1.55 -16.04
CA PRO A 262 -1.28 2.34 -15.99
C PRO A 262 -1.41 3.70 -15.30
N THR A 263 -2.63 4.23 -15.18
CA THR A 263 -2.92 5.54 -14.58
C THR A 263 -3.92 5.48 -13.43
N SER A 264 -4.12 4.30 -12.85
CA SER A 264 -4.94 4.16 -11.64
C SER A 264 -4.48 2.96 -10.81
N PHE A 265 -4.64 3.05 -9.50
CA PHE A 265 -4.31 1.99 -8.56
C PHE A 265 -5.24 2.01 -7.36
N LEU A 266 -5.46 0.85 -6.77
CA LEU A 266 -6.11 0.77 -5.46
C LEU A 266 -5.05 0.89 -4.39
N LEU A 267 -5.12 1.95 -3.60
CA LEU A 267 -4.34 2.14 -2.38
C LEU A 267 -5.12 1.55 -1.23
N GLN A 268 -4.46 0.76 -0.38
CA GLN A 268 -5.08 0.10 0.76
C GLN A 268 -4.21 0.29 2.00
N TRP A 269 -4.85 0.39 3.15
CA TRP A 269 -4.16 0.42 4.43
C TRP A 269 -4.94 -0.36 5.48
N GLY A 270 -4.21 -0.84 6.47
CA GLY A 270 -4.79 -1.51 7.61
C GLY A 270 -3.86 -1.44 8.80
N ALA A 271 -4.41 -1.52 10.00
CA ALA A 271 -3.64 -1.47 11.21
C ALA A 271 -4.10 -2.51 12.23
N ILE A 272 -3.15 -2.99 13.02
CA ILE A 272 -3.37 -3.65 14.30
C ILE A 272 -2.65 -2.87 15.38
N VAL A 273 -3.23 -2.89 16.58
CA VAL A 273 -2.68 -2.23 17.75
C VAL A 273 -2.51 -3.27 18.85
N ARG A 274 -1.35 -3.29 19.50
CA ARG A 274 -1.16 -4.12 20.68
C ARG A 274 -2.12 -3.65 21.76
N GLN A 275 -2.87 -4.58 22.34
CA GLN A 275 -3.91 -4.27 23.32
C GLN A 275 -3.29 -3.60 24.55
N PRO A 276 -3.60 -2.32 24.84
CA PRO A 276 -3.06 -1.67 26.01
C PRO A 276 -3.55 -2.36 27.30
N PRO A 277 -2.70 -2.51 28.32
CA PRO A 277 -3.09 -3.12 29.57
C PRO A 277 -4.34 -2.46 30.20
N GLY A 278 -5.30 -3.28 30.62
CA GLY A 278 -6.51 -2.80 31.29
C GLY A 278 -7.66 -2.37 30.38
N LEU A 279 -7.50 -2.43 29.07
CA LEU A 279 -8.59 -2.24 28.12
C LEU A 279 -9.26 -3.56 27.77
N SER A 280 -10.58 -3.55 27.61
CA SER A 280 -11.32 -4.67 27.01
C SER A 280 -11.08 -4.69 25.49
N ASP A 281 -11.31 -5.86 24.84
CA ASP A 281 -11.20 -6.03 23.38
C ASP A 281 -12.00 -4.98 22.61
N ALA A 282 -13.21 -4.66 23.07
CA ALA A 282 -14.05 -3.62 22.47
C ALA A 282 -13.46 -2.21 22.60
N GLN A 283 -12.72 -1.93 23.68
CA GLN A 283 -12.03 -0.65 23.86
C GLN A 283 -10.77 -0.57 23.00
N ALA A 284 -9.98 -1.65 22.97
CA ALA A 284 -8.81 -1.76 22.11
C ALA A 284 -9.18 -1.67 20.62
N GLY A 285 -10.28 -2.34 20.21
CA GLY A 285 -10.81 -2.22 18.85
C GLY A 285 -11.21 -0.80 18.45
N ARG A 286 -11.76 -0.02 19.39
CA ARG A 286 -12.04 1.42 19.13
C ARG A 286 -10.77 2.26 19.00
N VAL A 287 -9.72 1.92 19.75
CA VAL A 287 -8.40 2.59 19.61
C VAL A 287 -7.84 2.28 18.22
N ALA A 288 -7.86 1.01 17.80
CA ALA A 288 -7.39 0.61 16.47
C ALA A 288 -8.19 1.27 15.34
N ALA A 289 -9.52 1.36 15.45
CA ALA A 289 -10.36 2.03 14.47
C ALA A 289 -10.02 3.52 14.34
N LYS A 290 -9.89 4.23 15.47
CA LYS A 290 -9.47 5.63 15.45
C LYS A 290 -8.08 5.84 14.87
N PHE A 291 -7.16 4.92 15.13
CA PHE A 291 -5.83 4.94 14.56
C PHE A 291 -5.89 4.76 13.04
N ALA A 292 -6.70 3.81 12.55
CA ALA A 292 -6.89 3.59 11.13
C ALA A 292 -7.52 4.79 10.41
N ASP A 293 -8.55 5.43 11.01
CA ASP A 293 -9.15 6.67 10.50
C ASP A 293 -8.11 7.79 10.39
N PHE A 294 -7.27 7.90 11.39
CA PHE A 294 -6.21 8.90 11.45
C PHE A 294 -5.13 8.69 10.38
N VAL A 295 -4.70 7.44 10.20
CA VAL A 295 -3.79 7.05 9.11
C VAL A 295 -4.43 7.30 7.74
N GLY A 296 -5.72 6.98 7.59
CA GLY A 296 -6.47 7.24 6.37
C GLY A 296 -6.47 8.71 5.95
N LEU A 297 -6.56 9.63 6.90
CA LEU A 297 -6.42 11.07 6.62
C LEU A 297 -5.03 11.40 6.06
N GLY A 298 -3.96 10.78 6.56
CA GLY A 298 -2.61 10.94 6.03
C GLY A 298 -2.52 10.51 4.58
N PHE A 299 -3.06 9.33 4.23
CA PHE A 299 -3.08 8.87 2.85
C PHE A 299 -3.91 9.74 1.92
N GLN A 300 -5.03 10.30 2.40
CA GLN A 300 -5.81 11.26 1.61
C GLN A 300 -5.01 12.54 1.30
N GLN A 301 -4.19 13.02 2.24
CA GLN A 301 -3.30 14.16 2.01
C GLN A 301 -2.24 13.84 0.95
N ASP A 302 -1.65 12.64 0.99
CA ASP A 302 -0.70 12.18 -0.02
C ASP A 302 -1.34 12.04 -1.40
N VAL A 303 -2.53 11.45 -1.47
CA VAL A 303 -3.29 11.30 -2.72
C VAL A 303 -3.55 12.67 -3.36
N GLU A 304 -3.92 13.68 -2.59
CA GLU A 304 -4.12 15.04 -3.09
C GLU A 304 -2.84 15.59 -3.74
N ILE A 305 -1.67 15.32 -3.15
CA ILE A 305 -0.39 15.71 -3.76
C ILE A 305 -0.12 14.93 -5.04
N TRP A 306 -0.29 13.60 -5.02
CA TRP A 306 -0.02 12.76 -6.20
C TRP A 306 -0.89 13.12 -7.40
N LEU A 307 -2.14 13.54 -7.19
CA LEU A 307 -3.05 13.95 -8.25
C LEU A 307 -2.71 15.32 -8.85
N HIS A 308 -2.00 16.18 -8.10
CA HIS A 308 -1.69 17.54 -8.52
C HIS A 308 -0.22 17.79 -8.85
N LYS A 309 0.67 16.81 -8.62
CA LYS A 309 2.07 16.90 -9.04
C LYS A 309 2.28 16.30 -10.43
N THR A 310 3.33 16.72 -11.11
CA THR A 310 3.87 15.99 -12.25
C THR A 310 5.16 15.27 -11.87
N ARG A 311 5.38 14.08 -12.41
CA ARG A 311 6.65 13.39 -12.21
C ARG A 311 7.77 14.12 -12.94
N ILE A 312 8.82 14.42 -12.21
CA ILE A 312 10.07 14.95 -12.75
C ILE A 312 11.14 13.87 -12.58
N ASP A 313 11.69 13.35 -13.70
CA ASP A 313 12.72 12.31 -13.65
C ASP A 313 14.11 12.86 -13.34
N ASN A 314 14.30 14.16 -13.55
CA ASN A 314 15.52 14.90 -13.23
C ASN A 314 15.29 15.97 -12.15
N PRO A 315 14.76 15.63 -10.94
CA PRO A 315 14.43 16.62 -9.93
C PRO A 315 15.65 17.43 -9.47
N LEU A 316 15.40 18.67 -9.06
CA LEU A 316 16.39 19.46 -8.33
C LEU A 316 16.26 19.11 -6.84
N LEU A 317 17.35 18.66 -6.25
CA LEU A 317 17.39 18.22 -4.86
C LEU A 317 18.39 19.08 -4.06
N CYS A 318 18.09 19.31 -2.80
CA CYS A 318 19.04 19.88 -1.83
C CYS A 318 19.67 18.76 -0.98
N ALA A 319 20.60 19.12 -0.12
CA ALA A 319 21.34 18.15 0.70
C ALA A 319 20.44 17.47 1.77
N GLU A 320 19.38 18.14 2.17
CA GLU A 320 18.40 17.69 3.17
C GLU A 320 17.27 16.85 2.56
N ASP A 321 17.19 16.79 1.23
CA ASP A 321 16.28 15.84 0.55
C ASP A 321 16.84 14.41 0.68
N GLY A 322 15.95 13.43 0.72
CA GLY A 322 16.33 12.02 0.76
C GLY A 322 16.91 11.51 -0.57
N PRO A 323 17.33 10.26 -0.60
CA PRO A 323 18.01 9.65 -1.74
C PRO A 323 17.02 9.28 -2.88
N VAL A 324 16.34 10.28 -3.47
CA VAL A 324 15.27 10.12 -4.48
C VAL A 324 15.76 9.34 -5.70
N TYR A 325 16.97 9.63 -6.22
CA TYR A 325 17.50 8.89 -7.37
C TYR A 325 17.75 7.42 -7.05
N GLN A 326 18.20 7.12 -5.83
CA GLN A 326 18.50 5.76 -5.38
C GLN A 326 17.24 4.93 -5.17
N VAL A 327 16.19 5.49 -4.54
CA VAL A 327 14.93 4.76 -4.38
C VAL A 327 14.27 4.51 -5.74
N ARG A 328 14.32 5.45 -6.65
CA ARG A 328 13.80 5.26 -8.01
C ARG A 328 14.61 4.22 -8.78
N ARG A 329 15.94 4.20 -8.62
CA ARG A 329 16.81 3.18 -9.21
C ARG A 329 16.52 1.81 -8.62
N TRP A 330 16.38 1.71 -7.29
CA TRP A 330 15.95 0.49 -6.63
C TRP A 330 14.59 0.01 -7.16
N TYR A 331 13.64 0.92 -7.38
CA TYR A 331 12.29 0.57 -7.82
C TYR A 331 12.23 0.10 -9.28
N GLU A 332 13.17 0.51 -10.12
CA GLU A 332 13.25 0.09 -11.54
C GLU A 332 13.36 -1.43 -11.70
N GLN A 333 14.00 -2.15 -10.75
CA GLN A 333 14.16 -3.60 -10.82
C GLN A 333 12.83 -4.34 -11.04
N PHE A 334 11.73 -3.78 -10.53
CA PHE A 334 10.41 -4.40 -10.63
C PHE A 334 9.76 -4.22 -12.01
N TYR A 335 10.31 -3.34 -12.84
CA TYR A 335 9.85 -3.05 -14.20
C TYR A 335 10.80 -3.54 -15.29
N ARG A 336 11.89 -4.22 -14.91
CA ARG A 336 12.86 -4.82 -15.83
C ARG A 336 12.62 -6.32 -15.97
N ASP A 337 13.08 -6.91 -17.10
CA ASP A 337 13.23 -8.36 -17.17
C ASP A 337 14.26 -8.81 -16.13
N VAL A 338 14.13 -10.04 -15.65
CA VAL A 338 15.04 -10.56 -14.61
C VAL A 338 16.49 -10.47 -15.07
N ALA A 339 16.74 -10.76 -16.35
CA ALA A 339 18.08 -10.72 -16.94
C ALA A 339 18.66 -9.29 -17.08
N ASP A 340 17.81 -8.27 -17.04
CA ASP A 340 18.16 -6.85 -17.21
C ASP A 340 18.23 -6.09 -15.87
N VAL A 341 18.06 -6.78 -14.75
CA VAL A 341 18.25 -6.19 -13.43
C VAL A 341 19.74 -5.99 -13.18
N GLU A 342 20.14 -4.74 -13.05
CA GLU A 342 21.55 -4.37 -12.84
C GLU A 342 21.90 -4.44 -11.35
N PRO A 343 23.17 -4.75 -11.01
CA PRO A 343 23.58 -4.93 -9.60
C PRO A 343 23.33 -3.73 -8.70
N ASP A 344 23.39 -2.51 -9.22
CA ASP A 344 23.14 -1.27 -8.47
C ASP A 344 21.66 -1.06 -8.10
N MET A 345 20.72 -1.76 -8.77
CA MET A 345 19.31 -1.77 -8.41
C MET A 345 19.02 -2.58 -7.14
N THR A 346 19.91 -3.52 -6.79
CA THR A 346 19.69 -4.45 -5.67
C THR A 346 20.78 -4.39 -4.60
N ALA A 347 21.87 -3.67 -4.88
CA ALA A 347 22.97 -3.50 -3.94
C ALA A 347 22.49 -2.79 -2.66
N ARG A 348 23.12 -3.16 -1.54
CA ARG A 348 22.87 -2.45 -0.28
C ARG A 348 23.27 -0.98 -0.42
N PHE A 349 22.32 -0.13 -0.11
CA PHE A 349 22.50 1.33 -0.02
C PHE A 349 21.96 1.80 1.32
N GLU A 350 22.68 2.70 1.98
CA GLU A 350 22.27 3.24 3.27
C GLU A 350 22.54 4.75 3.27
N PHE A 351 21.57 5.52 3.71
CA PHE A 351 21.66 6.98 3.77
C PHE A 351 20.90 7.51 4.99
N GLU A 352 21.55 8.33 5.78
CA GLU A 352 20.97 9.05 6.90
C GLU A 352 21.02 10.55 6.61
N ILE A 353 19.90 11.24 6.76
CA ILE A 353 19.82 12.68 6.55
C ILE A 353 20.40 13.39 7.78
N ASP A 354 21.30 14.34 7.57
CA ASP A 354 21.66 15.30 8.62
C ASP A 354 20.48 16.26 8.85
N THR A 355 19.70 15.99 9.89
CA THR A 355 18.50 16.75 10.22
C THR A 355 18.77 18.10 10.88
N THR A 356 20.02 18.42 11.24
CA THR A 356 20.40 19.59 12.06
C THR A 356 19.83 20.89 11.50
N ARG A 357 20.00 21.11 10.21
CA ARG A 357 19.56 22.35 9.56
C ARG A 357 18.03 22.40 9.39
N ALA A 358 17.43 21.30 8.98
CA ALA A 358 15.98 21.19 8.81
C ALA A 358 15.27 21.42 10.16
N VAL A 359 15.74 20.76 11.22
CA VAL A 359 15.21 20.93 12.58
C VAL A 359 15.27 22.38 13.03
N ALA A 360 16.42 23.05 12.88
CA ALA A 360 16.56 24.46 13.27
C ALA A 360 15.61 25.38 12.48
N GLY A 361 15.43 25.13 11.18
CA GLY A 361 14.49 25.88 10.34
C GLY A 361 13.03 25.66 10.77
N TRP A 362 12.65 24.42 11.01
CA TRP A 362 11.29 24.06 11.44
C TRP A 362 10.98 24.54 12.86
N GLU A 363 11.93 24.55 13.78
CA GLU A 363 11.75 25.16 15.12
C GLU A 363 11.46 26.65 15.01
N ALA A 364 12.18 27.36 14.15
CA ALA A 364 11.94 28.76 13.91
C ALA A 364 10.56 29.03 13.28
N GLU A 365 10.12 28.15 12.36
CA GLU A 365 8.79 28.22 11.73
C GLU A 365 7.67 27.98 12.74
N VAL A 366 7.78 26.91 13.55
CA VAL A 366 6.82 26.60 14.64
C VAL A 366 6.73 27.77 15.62
N ALA A 367 7.86 28.34 16.07
CA ALA A 367 7.87 29.49 16.97
C ALA A 367 7.19 30.72 16.36
N ALA A 368 7.43 30.99 15.07
CA ALA A 368 6.80 32.08 14.37
C ALA A 368 5.27 31.88 14.21
N ASN A 369 4.82 30.64 13.97
CA ASN A 369 3.40 30.29 13.87
C ASN A 369 2.68 30.50 15.22
N LEU A 370 3.26 30.04 16.31
CA LEU A 370 2.74 30.24 17.65
C LEU A 370 2.67 31.74 18.02
N ALA A 371 3.71 32.50 17.71
CA ALA A 371 3.75 33.95 17.98
C ALA A 371 2.68 34.73 17.20
N ARG A 372 2.26 34.24 16.02
CA ARG A 372 1.17 34.82 15.22
C ARG A 372 -0.23 34.38 15.67
N GLY A 373 -0.34 33.47 16.65
CA GLY A 373 -1.62 32.89 17.06
C GLY A 373 -2.29 32.07 15.94
N LEU A 374 -1.52 31.67 14.94
CA LEU A 374 -1.96 30.80 13.86
C LEU A 374 -1.76 29.35 14.33
N ALA A 375 -2.77 28.78 14.97
CA ALA A 375 -2.94 27.35 14.81
C ALA A 375 -2.95 27.11 13.30
N SER A 376 -2.09 26.23 12.80
CA SER A 376 -2.01 26.01 11.36
C SER A 376 -3.45 25.77 10.87
N ARG A 377 -3.87 26.51 9.86
CA ARG A 377 -5.13 26.21 9.18
C ARG A 377 -4.91 24.86 8.52
N GLY A 378 -5.30 23.81 9.24
CA GLY A 378 -5.27 22.46 8.73
C GLY A 378 -6.00 22.43 7.40
N GLY A 379 -5.33 21.95 6.40
CA GLY A 379 -5.93 21.53 5.18
C GLY A 379 -5.96 22.56 4.06
N LEU A 380 -5.42 22.17 2.94
CA LEU A 380 -5.98 22.43 1.62
C LEU A 380 -7.50 22.22 1.77
N GLY A 381 -8.28 23.30 1.63
CA GLY A 381 -9.69 23.36 2.01
C GLY A 381 -10.48 22.14 1.54
N GLY A 382 -10.91 21.33 2.49
CA GLY A 382 -11.80 20.24 2.24
C GLY A 382 -13.14 20.76 1.70
N SER A 383 -13.30 20.75 0.40
CA SER A 383 -14.63 20.61 -0.19
C SER A 383 -15.08 19.18 0.16
N SER A 384 -16.05 19.07 1.04
CA SER A 384 -16.74 17.80 1.31
C SER A 384 -17.07 17.15 -0.02
N PRO A 385 -16.78 15.86 -0.21
CA PRO A 385 -17.20 15.16 -1.41
C PRO A 385 -18.72 15.27 -1.50
N PRO A 386 -19.29 15.42 -2.70
CA PRO A 386 -20.73 15.42 -2.86
C PRO A 386 -21.25 14.07 -2.35
N ALA A 387 -22.27 14.13 -1.49
CA ALA A 387 -22.95 12.97 -0.99
C ALA A 387 -23.31 12.05 -2.16
N SER A 388 -22.87 10.80 -2.11
CA SER A 388 -23.25 9.79 -3.08
C SER A 388 -24.76 9.64 -3.02
N SER A 389 -25.46 10.08 -4.05
CA SER A 389 -26.86 9.76 -4.29
C SER A 389 -26.95 8.30 -4.70
N ALA A 390 -26.96 7.40 -3.75
CA ALA A 390 -27.52 6.07 -3.93
C ALA A 390 -29.04 6.21 -3.78
N ASP A 391 -29.69 6.47 -4.88
CA ASP A 391 -31.10 6.16 -5.09
C ASP A 391 -31.45 6.51 -6.55
N VAL A 392 -31.43 5.53 -7.42
CA VAL A 392 -32.39 5.42 -8.54
C VAL A 392 -32.49 3.95 -8.94
N GLY A 393 -33.68 3.35 -8.70
CA GLY A 393 -34.39 2.37 -9.50
C GLY A 393 -33.77 1.03 -9.86
#